data_050946e9740cfc2e7054ceebf0e845b9
#
_entry.id   050946e9740cfc2e7054ceebf0e845b9
#
_cell.length_a   1.000
_cell.length_b   1.000
_cell.length_c   1.000
_cell.angle_alpha   90.00
_cell.angle_beta   90.00
_cell.angle_gamma   90.00
#
_symmetry.space_group_name_H-M   'P 1'
#
loop_
_entity.id
_entity.type
_entity.pdbx_description
1 polymer ?
#
loop_
_entity_poly.entity_id
_entity_poly.type
_entity_poly.pdbx_seq_one_letter_code
_entity_poly.pdbx_strand_id
1 'polypeptide(L)'
;MRVEQLSIDIVGLAGACSYALDCIEAEFVNVKNKHGKRVAYISVCMAKYCAIQGDALQDLAICALLHDNALTQYISEEVQKYPDTDIKNDLSENKTNMHCVYGEKNITKIPFKTDISNVILYHHEHADGTGPFRKKWHEIPLFSRIIHLADIVDIIGNSIESADHRWDFICQYLSQNKDRLFDSECVNAFQKGLTKESFMCLRDDSFETKLWEIVPREKQFFDWETCKNVADFFAKIVDYKSSFTSRHSIGVAEKASLLAHYMGYDSVSVQKMYLAGALHDIGKMAVGNEILEKPDKLTDDEFSKMKNHVGYTYLILSEVNDFEDIRDWAAFHHEKLNGKGYPFGKTADELNEQERMMACVDIYQALTEDRPYKKGLSHEKTCDILDDMSQKGFIDSDISKTIRECFGRI
;
A
#
# COMPACT_ATOMS: atom_id res chain seq x y z
N MET A 1 31.69 13.16 -6.91
CA MET A 1 31.23 11.81 -6.60
C MET A 1 29.86 11.66 -7.24
N ARG A 2 29.61 10.63 -8.05
CA ARG A 2 28.24 10.30 -8.48
C ARG A 2 27.51 9.88 -7.21
N VAL A 3 26.41 10.53 -6.87
CA VAL A 3 25.50 10.05 -5.83
C VAL A 3 24.92 8.75 -6.39
N GLU A 4 25.23 7.64 -5.77
CA GLU A 4 24.61 6.38 -6.12
C GLU A 4 23.10 6.49 -5.85
N GLN A 5 22.30 6.20 -6.85
CA GLN A 5 20.84 6.31 -6.81
C GLN A 5 20.25 4.92 -6.60
N LEU A 6 19.26 4.81 -5.74
CA LEU A 6 18.50 3.59 -5.58
C LEU A 6 17.56 3.40 -6.79
N SER A 7 17.52 2.19 -7.32
CA SER A 7 16.52 1.82 -8.33
C SER A 7 15.32 1.15 -7.66
N ILE A 8 14.11 1.56 -8.04
CA ILE A 8 12.85 1.02 -7.48
C ILE A 8 11.95 0.57 -8.65
N ASP A 9 11.38 -0.63 -8.53
CA ASP A 9 10.25 -1.10 -9.34
C ASP A 9 8.95 -0.49 -8.79
N ILE A 10 8.61 0.74 -9.21
CA ILE A 10 7.41 1.46 -8.75
C ILE A 10 6.13 0.71 -9.10
N VAL A 11 6.06 0.09 -10.27
CA VAL A 11 4.89 -0.69 -10.71
C VAL A 11 4.70 -1.91 -9.81
N GLY A 12 5.79 -2.64 -9.53
CA GLY A 12 5.76 -3.78 -8.61
C GLY A 12 5.39 -3.37 -7.20
N LEU A 13 5.93 -2.25 -6.71
CA LEU A 13 5.60 -1.73 -5.38
C LEU A 13 4.13 -1.30 -5.29
N ALA A 14 3.59 -0.62 -6.30
CA ALA A 14 2.16 -0.29 -6.38
C ALA A 14 1.29 -1.56 -6.40
N GLY A 15 1.69 -2.59 -7.17
CA GLY A 15 0.99 -3.87 -7.23
C GLY A 15 1.02 -4.66 -5.92
N ALA A 16 2.15 -4.63 -5.21
CA ALA A 16 2.28 -5.24 -3.89
C ALA A 16 1.41 -4.51 -2.84
N CYS A 17 1.43 -3.18 -2.86
CA CYS A 17 0.65 -2.36 -1.92
C CYS A 17 -0.85 -2.34 -2.25
N SER A 18 -1.27 -2.53 -3.51
CA SER A 18 -2.70 -2.64 -3.85
C SER A 18 -3.37 -3.81 -3.14
N TYR A 19 -2.66 -4.93 -2.96
CA TYR A 19 -3.16 -6.05 -2.16
C TYR A 19 -3.49 -5.64 -0.71
N ALA A 20 -2.66 -4.79 -0.13
CA ALA A 20 -2.90 -4.26 1.20
C ALA A 20 -4.15 -3.36 1.25
N LEU A 21 -4.38 -2.54 0.22
CA LEU A 21 -5.61 -1.73 0.07
C LEU A 21 -6.84 -2.62 -0.09
N ASP A 22 -6.79 -3.64 -0.94
CA ASP A 22 -7.89 -4.59 -1.15
C ASP A 22 -8.36 -5.25 0.15
N CYS A 23 -7.45 -5.52 1.11
CA CYS A 23 -7.83 -6.09 2.41
C CYS A 23 -8.75 -5.14 3.21
N ILE A 24 -8.60 -3.83 3.01
CA ILE A 24 -9.44 -2.83 3.66
C ILE A 24 -10.77 -2.69 2.95
N GLU A 25 -10.75 -2.62 1.64
CA GLU A 25 -11.98 -2.58 0.84
C GLU A 25 -12.88 -3.79 1.12
N ALA A 26 -12.28 -4.97 1.27
CA ALA A 26 -13.01 -6.19 1.62
C ALA A 26 -13.75 -6.10 2.97
N GLU A 27 -13.24 -5.33 3.93
CA GLU A 27 -13.91 -5.12 5.22
C GLU A 27 -15.13 -4.21 5.12
N PHE A 28 -15.14 -3.25 4.18
CA PHE A 28 -16.15 -2.20 4.11
C PHE A 28 -17.09 -2.31 2.91
N VAL A 29 -16.60 -2.74 1.74
CA VAL A 29 -17.34 -2.67 0.46
C VAL A 29 -17.61 -4.04 -0.15
N ASN A 30 -17.27 -5.14 0.54
CA ASN A 30 -17.46 -6.53 0.09
C ASN A 30 -16.77 -6.83 -1.27
N VAL A 31 -15.63 -6.23 -1.51
CA VAL A 31 -14.77 -6.49 -2.66
C VAL A 31 -13.93 -7.73 -2.41
N LYS A 32 -13.62 -8.50 -3.43
CA LYS A 32 -12.74 -9.67 -3.31
C LYS A 32 -11.27 -9.24 -3.37
N ASN A 33 -10.40 -9.99 -2.69
CA ASN A 33 -8.94 -9.80 -2.77
C ASN A 33 -8.46 -9.64 -4.21
N LYS A 34 -7.41 -8.83 -4.42
CA LYS A 34 -6.80 -8.51 -5.71
C LYS A 34 -7.67 -7.62 -6.62
N HIS A 35 -8.57 -6.84 -6.02
CA HIS A 35 -9.43 -5.89 -6.75
C HIS A 35 -8.60 -4.90 -7.56
N GLY A 36 -7.69 -4.16 -6.93
CA GLY A 36 -6.83 -3.19 -7.61
C GLY A 36 -6.04 -3.78 -8.77
N LYS A 37 -5.52 -5.01 -8.62
CA LYS A 37 -4.84 -5.73 -9.71
C LYS A 37 -5.78 -6.11 -10.86
N ARG A 38 -7.05 -6.49 -10.56
CA ARG A 38 -8.04 -6.80 -11.62
C ARG A 38 -8.49 -5.53 -12.34
N VAL A 39 -8.71 -4.43 -11.61
CA VAL A 39 -9.01 -3.11 -12.21
C VAL A 39 -7.85 -2.68 -13.12
N ALA A 40 -6.60 -2.84 -12.68
CA ALA A 40 -5.44 -2.57 -13.51
C ALA A 40 -5.37 -3.46 -14.75
N TYR A 41 -5.62 -4.77 -14.62
CA TYR A 41 -5.63 -5.68 -15.77
C TYR A 41 -6.70 -5.29 -16.81
N ILE A 42 -7.93 -5.02 -16.40
CA ILE A 42 -9.00 -4.56 -17.28
C ILE A 42 -8.59 -3.26 -17.97
N SER A 43 -8.06 -2.30 -17.22
CA SER A 43 -7.63 -0.98 -17.72
C SER A 43 -6.55 -1.10 -18.78
N VAL A 44 -5.51 -1.92 -18.57
CA VAL A 44 -4.42 -2.07 -19.54
C VAL A 44 -4.84 -2.86 -20.78
N CYS A 45 -5.79 -3.79 -20.66
CA CYS A 45 -6.40 -4.44 -21.81
C CYS A 45 -7.17 -3.46 -22.71
N MET A 46 -7.80 -2.44 -22.11
CA MET A 46 -8.47 -1.36 -22.85
C MET A 46 -7.50 -0.36 -23.46
N ALA A 47 -6.36 -0.12 -22.83
CA ALA A 47 -5.38 0.92 -23.16
C ALA A 47 -4.94 0.89 -24.64
N LYS A 48 -4.71 -0.31 -25.17
CA LYS A 48 -4.33 -0.52 -26.58
C LYS A 48 -5.32 0.11 -27.57
N TYR A 49 -6.60 0.12 -27.23
CA TYR A 49 -7.68 0.64 -28.08
C TYR A 49 -8.01 2.11 -27.81
N CYS A 50 -7.34 2.70 -26.83
CA CYS A 50 -7.35 4.12 -26.48
C CYS A 50 -6.03 4.81 -26.84
N ALA A 51 -5.18 4.21 -27.67
CA ALA A 51 -3.85 4.70 -28.05
C ALA A 51 -2.90 5.00 -26.87
N ILE A 52 -3.06 4.29 -25.74
CA ILE A 52 -2.21 4.40 -24.55
C ILE A 52 -1.13 3.32 -24.63
N GLN A 53 0.14 3.71 -24.57
CA GLN A 53 1.30 2.82 -24.62
C GLN A 53 2.53 3.44 -23.93
N GLY A 54 3.58 2.66 -23.72
CA GLY A 54 4.84 3.12 -23.11
C GLY A 54 4.64 3.67 -21.71
N ASP A 55 5.17 4.83 -21.43
CA ASP A 55 5.09 5.48 -20.10
C ASP A 55 3.65 5.72 -19.64
N ALA A 56 2.77 6.12 -20.55
CA ALA A 56 1.36 6.33 -20.23
C ALA A 56 0.64 5.02 -19.83
N LEU A 57 1.08 3.86 -20.35
CA LEU A 57 0.54 2.56 -19.96
C LEU A 57 0.97 2.18 -18.54
N GLN A 58 2.22 2.46 -18.19
CA GLN A 58 2.70 2.27 -16.80
C GLN A 58 1.93 3.17 -15.83
N ASP A 59 1.78 4.44 -16.16
CA ASP A 59 1.08 5.41 -15.32
C ASP A 59 -0.41 5.04 -15.14
N LEU A 60 -1.08 4.59 -16.21
CA LEU A 60 -2.44 4.07 -16.11
C LEU A 60 -2.53 2.86 -15.17
N ALA A 61 -1.58 1.92 -15.27
CA ALA A 61 -1.55 0.76 -14.39
C ALA A 61 -1.36 1.15 -12.93
N ILE A 62 -0.43 2.08 -12.63
CA ILE A 62 -0.20 2.57 -11.27
C ILE A 62 -1.44 3.30 -10.75
N CYS A 63 -2.07 4.17 -11.54
CA CYS A 63 -3.32 4.84 -11.15
C CYS A 63 -4.43 3.83 -10.85
N ALA A 64 -4.59 2.80 -11.68
CA ALA A 64 -5.60 1.76 -11.48
C ALA A 64 -5.33 0.88 -10.25
N LEU A 65 -4.04 0.54 -9.97
CA LEU A 65 -3.64 -0.19 -8.77
C LEU A 65 -3.90 0.60 -7.47
N LEU A 66 -3.81 1.92 -7.55
CA LEU A 66 -3.86 2.82 -6.41
C LEU A 66 -5.06 3.77 -6.43
N HIS A 67 -6.13 3.45 -7.19
CA HIS A 67 -7.27 4.37 -7.35
C HIS A 67 -7.94 4.71 -6.02
N ASP A 68 -8.01 3.76 -5.09
CA ASP A 68 -8.56 3.91 -3.74
C ASP A 68 -7.50 4.10 -2.64
N ASN A 69 -6.35 4.69 -2.99
CA ASN A 69 -5.20 4.88 -2.10
C ASN A 69 -5.49 5.67 -0.81
N ALA A 70 -6.62 6.37 -0.73
CA ALA A 70 -6.99 7.17 0.43
C ALA A 70 -8.23 6.64 1.19
N LEU A 71 -8.70 5.44 0.89
CA LEU A 71 -9.88 4.88 1.55
C LEU A 71 -9.66 4.73 3.06
N THR A 72 -8.50 4.23 3.48
CA THR A 72 -8.12 4.15 4.90
C THR A 72 -8.10 5.50 5.58
N GLN A 73 -7.51 6.50 4.93
CA GLN A 73 -7.48 7.86 5.44
C GLN A 73 -8.89 8.41 5.62
N TYR A 74 -9.73 8.26 4.61
CA TYR A 74 -11.12 8.70 4.65
C TYR A 74 -11.88 8.06 5.81
N ILE A 75 -11.81 6.72 5.94
CA ILE A 75 -12.48 5.98 7.01
C ILE A 75 -12.00 6.46 8.38
N SER A 76 -10.69 6.56 8.59
CA SER A 76 -10.11 7.01 9.87
C SER A 76 -10.55 8.42 10.25
N GLU A 77 -10.52 9.36 9.29
CA GLU A 77 -10.91 10.76 9.55
C GLU A 77 -12.42 10.92 9.79
N GLU A 78 -13.27 10.17 9.08
CA GLU A 78 -14.73 10.24 9.26
C GLU A 78 -15.17 9.59 10.57
N VAL A 79 -14.60 8.44 10.96
CA VAL A 79 -14.86 7.82 12.28
C VAL A 79 -14.51 8.78 13.41
N GLN A 80 -13.38 9.49 13.31
CA GLN A 80 -12.98 10.45 14.33
C GLN A 80 -13.92 11.66 14.43
N LYS A 81 -14.43 12.15 13.28
CA LYS A 81 -15.33 13.30 13.23
C LYS A 81 -16.76 12.95 13.64
N TYR A 82 -17.22 11.79 13.23
CA TYR A 82 -18.60 11.32 13.34
C TYR A 82 -18.64 9.86 13.83
N PRO A 83 -18.44 9.59 15.12
CA PRO A 83 -18.36 8.22 15.67
C PRO A 83 -19.60 7.37 15.42
N ASP A 84 -20.76 7.99 15.22
CA ASP A 84 -22.06 7.32 14.98
C ASP A 84 -22.36 7.11 13.48
N THR A 85 -21.44 7.42 12.57
CA THR A 85 -21.67 7.30 11.13
C THR A 85 -21.62 5.84 10.69
N ASP A 86 -22.64 5.39 9.94
CA ASP A 86 -22.61 4.09 9.26
C ASP A 86 -21.78 4.19 7.97
N ILE A 87 -20.45 4.14 8.13
CA ILE A 87 -19.50 4.28 7.02
C ILE A 87 -19.74 3.25 5.92
N LYS A 88 -20.14 2.01 6.29
CA LYS A 88 -20.43 0.96 5.30
C LYS A 88 -21.59 1.37 4.38
N ASN A 89 -22.61 1.97 4.94
CA ASN A 89 -23.74 2.45 4.15
C ASN A 89 -23.39 3.67 3.31
N ASP A 90 -22.61 4.61 3.85
CA ASP A 90 -22.19 5.82 3.15
C ASP A 90 -21.25 5.52 1.98
N LEU A 91 -20.33 4.57 2.13
CA LEU A 91 -19.47 4.08 1.04
C LEU A 91 -20.28 3.32 -0.02
N SER A 92 -21.22 2.44 0.40
CA SER A 92 -22.05 1.68 -0.55
C SER A 92 -23.02 2.55 -1.37
N GLU A 93 -23.40 3.71 -0.84
CA GLU A 93 -24.30 4.67 -1.51
C GLU A 93 -23.53 5.76 -2.29
N ASN A 94 -22.19 5.67 -2.40
CA ASN A 94 -21.31 6.68 -3.04
C ASN A 94 -21.60 8.12 -2.56
N LYS A 95 -22.01 8.27 -1.29
CA LYS A 95 -22.36 9.59 -0.73
C LYS A 95 -21.14 10.47 -0.46
N THR A 96 -19.95 9.87 -0.42
CA THR A 96 -18.75 10.58 -0.01
C THR A 96 -17.63 10.41 -1.02
N ASN A 97 -17.24 11.52 -1.64
CA ASN A 97 -16.17 11.55 -2.64
C ASN A 97 -14.84 12.06 -2.04
N MET A 98 -14.75 12.11 -0.71
CA MET A 98 -13.56 12.66 -0.04
C MET A 98 -12.35 11.75 -0.22
N HIS A 99 -12.52 10.41 -0.35
CA HIS A 99 -11.41 9.53 -0.69
C HIS A 99 -10.78 9.88 -2.05
N CYS A 100 -11.57 10.32 -3.05
CA CYS A 100 -11.06 10.81 -4.32
C CYS A 100 -10.20 12.08 -4.14
N VAL A 101 -10.67 13.02 -3.30
CA VAL A 101 -9.95 14.28 -3.02
C VAL A 101 -8.63 14.01 -2.28
N TYR A 102 -8.68 13.17 -1.27
CA TYR A 102 -7.47 12.78 -0.52
C TYR A 102 -6.53 11.95 -1.40
N GLY A 103 -7.07 11.03 -2.20
CA GLY A 103 -6.32 10.18 -3.10
C GLY A 103 -5.56 10.96 -4.16
N GLU A 104 -6.23 11.93 -4.79
CA GLU A 104 -5.59 12.86 -5.75
C GLU A 104 -4.41 13.59 -5.12
N LYS A 105 -4.58 14.09 -3.89
CA LYS A 105 -3.49 14.75 -3.17
C LYS A 105 -2.36 13.79 -2.81
N ASN A 106 -2.68 12.58 -2.37
CA ASN A 106 -1.69 11.60 -1.96
C ASN A 106 -0.85 11.11 -3.14
N ILE A 107 -1.50 10.81 -4.28
CA ILE A 107 -0.86 10.19 -5.44
C ILE A 107 0.24 11.08 -6.07
N THR A 108 0.23 12.39 -5.81
CA THR A 108 1.28 13.32 -6.27
C THR A 108 2.68 12.99 -5.74
N LYS A 109 2.78 12.12 -4.73
CA LYS A 109 4.05 11.62 -4.19
C LYS A 109 4.71 10.56 -5.06
N ILE A 110 3.96 9.92 -5.93
CA ILE A 110 4.45 8.91 -6.86
C ILE A 110 5.03 9.61 -8.11
N PRO A 111 6.22 9.22 -8.58
CA PRO A 111 6.86 9.85 -9.73
C PRO A 111 6.27 9.33 -11.05
N PHE A 112 5.19 9.93 -11.51
CA PHE A 112 4.59 9.65 -12.80
C PHE A 112 5.40 10.27 -13.95
N LYS A 113 5.32 9.65 -15.13
CA LYS A 113 6.00 10.11 -16.34
C LYS A 113 5.09 10.96 -17.23
N THR A 114 3.78 10.85 -17.06
CA THR A 114 2.77 11.61 -17.79
C THR A 114 1.93 12.46 -16.84
N ASP A 115 1.12 13.36 -17.39
CA ASP A 115 0.18 14.14 -16.58
C ASP A 115 -0.99 13.27 -16.13
N ILE A 116 -1.08 13.05 -14.80
CA ILE A 116 -2.16 12.30 -14.15
C ILE A 116 -3.11 13.20 -13.37
N SER A 117 -3.06 14.51 -13.60
CA SER A 117 -3.88 15.48 -12.88
C SER A 117 -5.37 15.15 -12.98
N ASN A 118 -6.04 15.10 -11.84
CA ASN A 118 -7.45 14.76 -11.67
C ASN A 118 -7.83 13.31 -12.07
N VAL A 119 -6.87 12.42 -12.28
CA VAL A 119 -7.18 11.02 -12.61
C VAL A 119 -7.88 10.35 -11.42
N ILE A 120 -7.29 10.45 -10.24
CA ILE A 120 -7.86 9.86 -9.03
C ILE A 120 -9.06 10.68 -8.54
N LEU A 121 -9.06 12.01 -8.74
CA LEU A 121 -10.18 12.85 -8.35
C LEU A 121 -11.48 12.46 -9.05
N TYR A 122 -11.42 12.11 -10.35
CA TYR A 122 -12.60 11.90 -11.17
C TYR A 122 -12.87 10.43 -11.54
N HIS A 123 -12.27 9.47 -10.84
CA HIS A 123 -12.46 8.06 -11.17
C HIS A 123 -13.86 7.50 -10.87
N HIS A 124 -14.73 8.25 -10.20
CA HIS A 124 -16.14 7.92 -10.02
C HIS A 124 -17.11 8.82 -10.82
N GLU A 125 -16.57 9.63 -11.74
CA GLU A 125 -17.43 10.48 -12.57
C GLU A 125 -18.19 9.71 -13.65
N HIS A 126 -19.40 10.14 -13.94
CA HIS A 126 -20.26 9.59 -14.98
C HIS A 126 -20.14 10.39 -16.28
N ALA A 127 -20.26 9.73 -17.43
CA ALA A 127 -20.13 10.37 -18.73
C ALA A 127 -21.16 11.48 -18.98
N ASP A 128 -22.36 11.36 -18.41
CA ASP A 128 -23.46 12.33 -18.55
C ASP A 128 -23.39 13.53 -17.58
N GLY A 129 -22.43 13.53 -16.64
CA GLY A 129 -22.26 14.56 -15.62
C GLY A 129 -23.16 14.38 -14.38
N THR A 130 -23.69 13.18 -14.16
CA THR A 130 -24.43 12.83 -12.92
C THR A 130 -23.53 12.32 -11.81
N GLY A 131 -22.21 12.21 -12.06
CA GLY A 131 -21.21 11.78 -11.09
C GLY A 131 -20.97 12.80 -9.98
N PRO A 132 -20.08 12.46 -9.04
CA PRO A 132 -19.86 13.20 -7.79
C PRO A 132 -19.48 14.67 -7.97
N PHE A 133 -18.60 14.96 -8.90
CA PHE A 133 -18.10 16.31 -9.17
C PHE A 133 -18.81 16.97 -10.37
N ARG A 134 -19.82 16.31 -10.94
CA ARG A 134 -20.68 16.78 -12.05
C ARG A 134 -19.89 17.16 -13.32
N LYS A 135 -18.82 16.43 -13.59
CA LYS A 135 -18.00 16.57 -14.80
C LYS A 135 -18.60 15.75 -15.94
N LYS A 136 -18.62 16.30 -17.14
CA LYS A 136 -19.00 15.55 -18.34
C LYS A 136 -17.78 14.82 -18.93
N TRP A 137 -18.00 13.79 -19.74
CA TRP A 137 -16.97 12.92 -20.29
C TRP A 137 -15.75 13.66 -20.88
N HIS A 138 -15.95 14.80 -21.54
CA HIS A 138 -14.87 15.60 -22.15
C HIS A 138 -14.05 16.42 -21.14
N GLU A 139 -14.52 16.55 -19.91
CA GLU A 139 -13.83 17.21 -18.80
C GLU A 139 -13.10 16.17 -17.91
N ILE A 140 -13.40 14.87 -18.11
CA ILE A 140 -12.84 13.78 -17.29
C ILE A 140 -11.62 13.21 -18.01
N PRO A 141 -10.44 13.10 -17.34
CA PRO A 141 -9.27 12.45 -17.90
C PRO A 141 -9.59 11.06 -18.44
N LEU A 142 -8.96 10.68 -19.54
CA LEU A 142 -9.18 9.35 -20.15
C LEU A 142 -8.88 8.20 -19.19
N PHE A 143 -7.82 8.32 -18.37
CA PHE A 143 -7.48 7.32 -17.37
C PHE A 143 -8.60 7.15 -16.34
N SER A 144 -9.19 8.25 -15.83
CA SER A 144 -10.34 8.17 -14.91
C SER A 144 -11.52 7.42 -15.51
N ARG A 145 -11.85 7.70 -16.78
CA ARG A 145 -12.97 7.04 -17.50
C ARG A 145 -12.71 5.54 -17.68
N ILE A 146 -11.47 5.15 -17.98
CA ILE A 146 -11.04 3.75 -18.10
C ILE A 146 -11.13 3.06 -16.74
N ILE A 147 -10.57 3.67 -15.68
CA ILE A 147 -10.56 3.13 -14.32
C ILE A 147 -11.99 2.98 -13.81
N HIS A 148 -12.86 3.99 -13.99
CA HIS A 148 -14.27 3.91 -13.61
C HIS A 148 -14.98 2.71 -14.22
N LEU A 149 -14.82 2.49 -15.53
CA LEU A 149 -15.42 1.35 -16.20
C LEU A 149 -14.84 0.03 -15.66
N ALA A 150 -13.52 -0.05 -15.49
CA ALA A 150 -12.84 -1.26 -15.01
C ALA A 150 -13.24 -1.63 -13.59
N ASP A 151 -13.35 -0.65 -12.71
CA ASP A 151 -13.79 -0.78 -11.31
C ASP A 151 -15.21 -1.35 -11.25
N ILE A 152 -16.17 -0.70 -11.90
CA ILE A 152 -17.57 -1.15 -11.94
C ILE A 152 -17.69 -2.56 -12.53
N VAL A 153 -16.93 -2.88 -13.58
CA VAL A 153 -16.91 -4.21 -14.20
C VAL A 153 -16.39 -5.27 -13.23
N ASP A 154 -15.37 -4.96 -12.43
CA ASP A 154 -14.85 -5.90 -11.43
C ASP A 154 -15.85 -6.11 -10.28
N ILE A 155 -16.41 -5.05 -9.73
CA ILE A 155 -17.41 -5.12 -8.65
C ILE A 155 -18.63 -5.95 -9.09
N ILE A 156 -19.24 -5.61 -10.23
CA ILE A 156 -20.41 -6.32 -10.75
C ILE A 156 -20.02 -7.76 -11.13
N GLY A 157 -18.90 -7.94 -11.80
CA GLY A 157 -18.39 -9.25 -12.17
C GLY A 157 -18.23 -10.19 -10.98
N ASN A 158 -17.78 -9.69 -9.85
CA ASN A 158 -17.62 -10.49 -8.63
C ASN A 158 -18.93 -10.81 -7.92
N SER A 159 -19.99 -10.04 -8.10
CA SER A 159 -21.33 -10.30 -7.53
C SER A 159 -22.09 -11.42 -8.23
N ILE A 160 -21.71 -11.78 -9.46
CA ILE A 160 -22.39 -12.81 -10.27
C ILE A 160 -21.72 -14.17 -10.07
N GLU A 161 -22.43 -15.13 -9.47
CA GLU A 161 -21.90 -16.47 -9.20
C GLU A 161 -21.72 -17.30 -10.48
N SER A 162 -22.69 -17.24 -11.42
CA SER A 162 -22.65 -18.03 -12.66
C SER A 162 -21.62 -17.49 -13.65
N ALA A 163 -20.59 -18.30 -13.89
CA ALA A 163 -19.53 -17.96 -14.84
C ALA A 163 -20.02 -17.70 -16.26
N ASP A 164 -20.97 -18.55 -16.74
CA ASP A 164 -21.42 -18.51 -18.12
C ASP A 164 -22.23 -17.26 -18.48
N HIS A 165 -22.96 -16.71 -17.50
CA HIS A 165 -23.80 -15.53 -17.70
C HIS A 165 -23.07 -14.20 -17.41
N ARG A 166 -21.92 -14.26 -16.74
CA ARG A 166 -21.20 -13.07 -16.26
C ARG A 166 -20.78 -12.16 -17.41
N TRP A 167 -20.11 -12.72 -18.43
CA TRP A 167 -19.64 -11.96 -19.58
C TRP A 167 -20.80 -11.29 -20.32
N ASP A 168 -21.84 -12.06 -20.62
CA ASP A 168 -22.99 -11.54 -21.35
C ASP A 168 -23.73 -10.45 -20.57
N PHE A 169 -23.85 -10.64 -19.23
CA PHE A 169 -24.41 -9.62 -18.34
C PHE A 169 -23.59 -8.33 -18.36
N ILE A 170 -22.26 -8.43 -18.23
CA ILE A 170 -21.38 -7.25 -18.25
C ILE A 170 -21.49 -6.52 -19.58
N CYS A 171 -21.43 -7.24 -20.72
CA CYS A 171 -21.59 -6.63 -22.04
C CYS A 171 -22.94 -5.92 -22.19
N GLN A 172 -24.01 -6.54 -21.69
CA GLN A 172 -25.33 -5.93 -21.71
C GLN A 172 -25.42 -4.70 -20.80
N TYR A 173 -24.87 -4.79 -19.58
CA TYR A 173 -24.83 -3.68 -18.63
C TYR A 173 -24.07 -2.47 -19.19
N LEU A 174 -22.91 -2.68 -19.77
CA LEU A 174 -22.11 -1.63 -20.40
C LEU A 174 -22.85 -0.98 -21.57
N SER A 175 -23.53 -1.78 -22.40
CA SER A 175 -24.30 -1.28 -23.54
C SER A 175 -25.51 -0.44 -23.10
N GLN A 176 -26.20 -0.83 -22.04
CA GLN A 176 -27.35 -0.10 -21.48
C GLN A 176 -26.97 1.20 -20.78
N ASN A 177 -25.73 1.29 -20.26
CA ASN A 177 -25.21 2.45 -19.54
C ASN A 177 -24.22 3.30 -20.35
N LYS A 178 -24.09 2.99 -21.63
CA LYS A 178 -23.29 3.76 -22.58
C LYS A 178 -23.83 5.18 -22.70
N ASP A 179 -22.92 6.17 -22.72
CA ASP A 179 -23.19 7.59 -22.77
C ASP A 179 -23.98 8.15 -21.55
N ARG A 180 -24.18 7.30 -20.54
CA ARG A 180 -24.72 7.64 -19.22
C ARG A 180 -23.64 7.51 -18.14
N LEU A 181 -23.34 6.30 -17.72
CA LEU A 181 -22.26 6.05 -16.77
C LEU A 181 -20.89 6.05 -17.47
N PHE A 182 -20.80 5.41 -18.63
CA PHE A 182 -19.57 5.21 -19.38
C PHE A 182 -19.64 5.89 -20.73
N ASP A 183 -18.54 6.53 -21.14
CA ASP A 183 -18.48 7.07 -22.50
C ASP A 183 -18.30 5.95 -23.55
N SER A 184 -18.71 6.25 -24.79
CA SER A 184 -18.70 5.26 -25.86
C SER A 184 -17.32 4.80 -26.27
N GLU A 185 -16.28 5.61 -26.09
CA GLU A 185 -14.90 5.23 -26.41
C GLU A 185 -14.43 4.12 -25.46
N CYS A 186 -14.64 4.27 -24.15
CA CYS A 186 -14.27 3.29 -23.13
C CYS A 186 -15.07 1.98 -23.29
N VAL A 187 -16.38 2.03 -23.54
CA VAL A 187 -17.18 0.83 -23.80
C VAL A 187 -16.68 0.08 -25.03
N ASN A 188 -16.37 0.77 -26.11
CA ASN A 188 -15.81 0.15 -27.31
C ASN A 188 -14.41 -0.43 -27.07
N ALA A 189 -13.57 0.26 -26.27
CA ALA A 189 -12.24 -0.22 -25.90
C ALA A 189 -12.32 -1.50 -25.06
N PHE A 190 -13.25 -1.59 -24.12
CA PHE A 190 -13.51 -2.79 -23.33
C PHE A 190 -13.90 -3.98 -24.22
N GLN A 191 -14.89 -3.79 -25.10
CA GLN A 191 -15.38 -4.85 -26.00
C GLN A 191 -14.32 -5.36 -27.00
N LYS A 192 -13.34 -4.53 -27.35
CA LYS A 192 -12.23 -4.91 -28.23
C LYS A 192 -11.02 -5.45 -27.44
N GLY A 193 -10.79 -4.94 -26.25
CA GLY A 193 -9.62 -5.24 -25.43
C GLY A 193 -9.74 -6.53 -24.64
N LEU A 194 -10.95 -6.91 -24.27
CA LEU A 194 -11.22 -8.14 -23.53
C LEU A 194 -12.08 -9.11 -24.35
N THR A 195 -11.77 -10.38 -24.22
CA THR A 195 -12.62 -11.49 -24.70
C THR A 195 -13.25 -12.18 -23.49
N LYS A 196 -14.23 -13.05 -23.75
CA LYS A 196 -14.82 -13.89 -22.70
C LYS A 196 -13.74 -14.68 -21.94
N GLU A 197 -12.78 -15.25 -22.65
CA GLU A 197 -11.69 -16.05 -22.07
C GLU A 197 -10.76 -15.19 -21.22
N SER A 198 -10.35 -14.00 -21.69
CA SER A 198 -9.49 -13.10 -20.93
C SER A 198 -10.21 -12.53 -19.69
N PHE A 199 -11.51 -12.31 -19.76
CA PHE A 199 -12.33 -11.90 -18.62
C PHE A 199 -12.49 -13.03 -17.59
N MET A 200 -12.61 -14.28 -18.04
CA MET A 200 -12.71 -15.42 -17.14
C MET A 200 -11.43 -15.67 -16.32
N CYS A 201 -10.26 -15.27 -16.84
CA CYS A 201 -8.99 -15.32 -16.08
C CYS A 201 -8.99 -14.47 -14.81
N LEU A 202 -9.90 -13.50 -14.67
CA LEU A 202 -10.03 -12.68 -13.44
C LEU A 202 -10.47 -13.50 -12.21
N ARG A 203 -10.89 -14.75 -12.39
CA ARG A 203 -11.30 -15.65 -11.29
C ARG A 203 -10.18 -16.46 -10.67
N ASP A 204 -9.10 -16.61 -11.40
CA ASP A 204 -7.91 -17.31 -10.98
C ASP A 204 -6.71 -16.36 -11.03
N ASP A 205 -5.58 -16.76 -10.47
CA ASP A 205 -4.40 -15.91 -10.38
C ASP A 205 -3.67 -15.73 -11.72
N SER A 206 -4.14 -16.35 -12.81
CA SER A 206 -3.48 -16.28 -14.12
C SER A 206 -3.54 -14.90 -14.76
N PHE A 207 -4.50 -14.04 -14.38
CA PHE A 207 -4.55 -12.66 -14.84
C PHE A 207 -3.37 -11.82 -14.37
N GLU A 208 -2.80 -12.11 -13.20
CA GLU A 208 -1.64 -11.36 -12.69
C GLU A 208 -0.42 -11.54 -13.59
N THR A 209 -0.13 -12.77 -14.01
CA THR A 209 0.94 -13.02 -14.97
C THR A 209 0.73 -12.21 -16.25
N LYS A 210 -0.50 -12.21 -16.78
CA LYS A 210 -0.84 -11.45 -17.99
C LYS A 210 -0.75 -9.94 -17.77
N LEU A 211 -1.13 -9.42 -16.60
CA LEU A 211 -0.95 -8.02 -16.25
C LEU A 211 0.52 -7.61 -16.35
N TRP A 212 1.40 -8.41 -15.77
CA TRP A 212 2.84 -8.12 -15.76
C TRP A 212 3.55 -8.40 -17.09
N GLU A 213 2.94 -9.18 -18.00
CA GLU A 213 3.38 -9.30 -19.40
C GLU A 213 3.01 -8.06 -20.23
N ILE A 214 1.90 -7.39 -19.91
CA ILE A 214 1.44 -6.19 -20.63
C ILE A 214 2.13 -4.94 -20.11
N VAL A 215 2.29 -4.81 -18.79
CA VAL A 215 2.86 -3.61 -18.16
C VAL A 215 4.36 -3.81 -17.91
N PRO A 216 5.23 -3.05 -18.57
CA PRO A 216 6.66 -3.13 -18.34
C PRO A 216 6.99 -2.74 -16.89
N ARG A 217 7.72 -3.61 -16.20
CA ARG A 217 8.23 -3.35 -14.84
C ARG A 217 9.69 -2.93 -14.93
N GLU A 218 9.91 -1.71 -15.38
CA GLU A 218 11.24 -1.15 -15.53
C GLU A 218 11.74 -0.55 -14.22
N LYS A 219 13.01 -0.83 -13.90
CA LYS A 219 13.70 -0.18 -12.78
C LYS A 219 13.92 1.28 -13.11
N GLN A 220 13.56 2.15 -12.18
CA GLN A 220 13.79 3.58 -12.29
C GLN A 220 14.73 4.02 -11.18
N PHE A 221 15.71 4.84 -11.53
CA PHE A 221 16.65 5.43 -10.57
C PHE A 221 16.09 6.73 -10.04
N PHE A 222 16.04 6.85 -8.73
CA PHE A 222 15.47 8.00 -8.05
C PHE A 222 16.51 8.67 -7.15
N ASP A 223 16.38 9.99 -7.02
CA ASP A 223 17.08 10.72 -5.98
C ASP A 223 16.48 10.43 -4.60
N TRP A 224 17.16 10.90 -3.56
CA TRP A 224 16.75 10.70 -2.17
C TRP A 224 15.35 11.24 -1.88
N GLU A 225 15.02 12.43 -2.39
CA GLU A 225 13.74 13.08 -2.14
C GLU A 225 12.58 12.29 -2.76
N THR A 226 12.77 11.80 -3.97
CA THR A 226 11.77 10.95 -4.65
C THR A 226 11.59 9.62 -3.93
N CYS A 227 12.68 8.95 -3.52
CA CYS A 227 12.61 7.71 -2.73
C CYS A 227 11.83 7.93 -1.43
N LYS A 228 12.12 9.03 -0.72
CA LYS A 228 11.44 9.43 0.50
C LYS A 228 9.94 9.66 0.26
N ASN A 229 9.58 10.41 -0.77
CA ASN A 229 8.19 10.67 -1.11
C ASN A 229 7.39 9.39 -1.38
N VAL A 230 7.97 8.44 -2.12
CA VAL A 230 7.37 7.12 -2.39
C VAL A 230 7.18 6.33 -1.11
N ALA A 231 8.23 6.24 -0.28
CA ALA A 231 8.16 5.54 1.01
C ALA A 231 7.11 6.15 1.95
N ASP A 232 7.07 7.48 2.07
CA ASP A 232 6.12 8.23 2.90
C ASP A 232 4.67 8.03 2.42
N PHE A 233 4.46 7.92 1.09
CA PHE A 233 3.15 7.62 0.54
C PHE A 233 2.62 6.28 1.04
N PHE A 234 3.42 5.21 0.95
CA PHE A 234 2.99 3.89 1.39
C PHE A 234 2.93 3.77 2.92
N ALA A 235 3.89 4.36 3.65
CA ALA A 235 3.85 4.42 5.11
C ALA A 235 2.55 5.08 5.61
N LYS A 236 2.13 6.16 4.96
CA LYS A 236 0.89 6.87 5.31
C LYS A 236 -0.35 5.99 5.15
N ILE A 237 -0.44 5.19 4.08
CA ILE A 237 -1.54 4.24 3.87
C ILE A 237 -1.59 3.24 5.03
N VAL A 238 -0.45 2.69 5.43
CA VAL A 238 -0.33 1.75 6.56
C VAL A 238 -0.72 2.41 7.88
N ASP A 239 -0.18 3.59 8.14
CA ASP A 239 -0.40 4.31 9.40
C ASP A 239 -1.86 4.73 9.61
N TYR A 240 -2.64 4.97 8.54
CA TYR A 240 -4.07 5.25 8.65
C TYR A 240 -4.93 4.03 8.97
N LYS A 241 -4.41 2.81 8.81
CA LYS A 241 -5.13 1.57 9.19
C LYS A 241 -5.37 1.49 10.69
N SER A 242 -4.48 2.06 11.51
CA SER A 242 -4.60 2.07 12.96
C SER A 242 -4.52 3.49 13.52
N SER A 243 -5.51 3.85 14.35
CA SER A 243 -5.56 5.14 15.05
C SER A 243 -4.35 5.39 15.96
N PHE A 244 -3.59 4.35 16.29
CA PHE A 244 -2.42 4.41 17.19
C PHE A 244 -1.09 4.69 16.47
N THR A 245 -1.04 4.71 15.14
CA THR A 245 0.22 4.67 14.38
C THR A 245 0.42 5.83 13.40
N SER A 246 -0.32 6.95 13.54
CA SER A 246 -0.37 8.03 12.53
C SER A 246 0.98 8.62 12.06
N ARG A 247 2.10 8.27 12.70
CA ARG A 247 3.47 8.64 12.32
C ARG A 247 4.51 7.57 12.66
N HIS A 248 4.09 6.37 13.07
CA HIS A 248 5.01 5.34 13.54
C HIS A 248 5.97 4.90 12.43
N SER A 249 5.45 4.50 11.29
CA SER A 249 6.25 3.99 10.16
C SER A 249 7.26 5.02 9.63
N ILE A 250 6.85 6.29 9.53
CA ILE A 250 7.76 7.38 9.17
C ILE A 250 8.83 7.59 10.24
N GLY A 251 8.46 7.54 11.52
CA GLY A 251 9.40 7.67 12.64
C GLY A 251 10.44 6.55 12.68
N VAL A 252 10.06 5.31 12.36
CA VAL A 252 10.98 4.18 12.19
C VAL A 252 11.89 4.41 10.99
N ALA A 253 11.35 4.82 9.83
CA ALA A 253 12.11 5.10 8.62
C ALA A 253 13.21 6.17 8.83
N GLU A 254 12.83 7.29 9.45
CA GLU A 254 13.77 8.40 9.75
C GLU A 254 14.87 7.95 10.71
N LYS A 255 14.55 7.21 11.76
CA LYS A 255 15.54 6.74 12.73
C LYS A 255 16.43 5.63 12.15
N ALA A 256 15.87 4.71 11.36
CA ALA A 256 16.62 3.64 10.71
C ALA A 256 17.65 4.22 9.72
N SER A 257 17.25 5.15 8.87
CA SER A 257 18.15 5.81 7.93
C SER A 257 19.20 6.68 8.62
N LEU A 258 18.82 7.39 9.68
CA LEU A 258 19.75 8.19 10.48
C LEU A 258 20.81 7.32 11.15
N LEU A 259 20.40 6.20 11.77
CA LEU A 259 21.31 5.26 12.41
C LEU A 259 22.26 4.63 11.41
N ALA A 260 21.77 4.21 10.23
CA ALA A 260 22.58 3.68 9.15
C ALA A 260 23.62 4.71 8.66
N HIS A 261 23.22 5.98 8.49
CA HIS A 261 24.14 7.06 8.15
C HIS A 261 25.19 7.29 9.25
N TYR A 262 24.80 7.29 10.52
CA TYR A 262 25.69 7.43 11.67
C TYR A 262 26.73 6.31 11.74
N MET A 263 26.33 5.07 11.40
CA MET A 263 27.20 3.90 11.34
C MET A 263 28.08 3.85 10.08
N GLY A 264 27.97 4.84 9.16
CA GLY A 264 28.81 4.99 7.99
C GLY A 264 28.42 4.14 6.79
N TYR A 265 27.14 3.72 6.70
CA TYR A 265 26.65 3.03 5.51
C TYR A 265 26.63 3.93 4.28
N ASP A 266 26.76 3.34 3.10
CA ASP A 266 26.64 4.07 1.84
C ASP A 266 25.22 4.61 1.60
N SER A 267 25.11 5.55 0.65
CA SER A 267 23.86 6.26 0.39
C SER A 267 22.71 5.35 -0.04
N VAL A 268 23.00 4.25 -0.76
CA VAL A 268 22.00 3.30 -1.21
C VAL A 268 21.47 2.49 -0.03
N SER A 269 22.35 2.02 0.84
CA SER A 269 21.98 1.29 2.07
C SER A 269 21.14 2.16 3.01
N VAL A 270 21.47 3.46 3.15
CA VAL A 270 20.68 4.43 3.92
C VAL A 270 19.28 4.59 3.33
N GLN A 271 19.15 4.67 2.01
CA GLN A 271 17.84 4.74 1.33
C GLN A 271 17.03 3.46 1.49
N LYS A 272 17.67 2.28 1.36
CA LYS A 272 17.02 0.99 1.61
C LYS A 272 16.52 0.87 3.05
N MET A 273 17.29 1.34 4.05
CA MET A 273 16.88 1.35 5.46
C MET A 273 15.65 2.26 5.69
N TYR A 274 15.58 3.40 5.00
CA TYR A 274 14.40 4.26 5.04
C TYR A 274 13.16 3.54 4.51
N LEU A 275 13.28 2.91 3.32
CA LEU A 275 12.18 2.13 2.73
C LEU A 275 11.76 0.95 3.61
N ALA A 276 12.70 0.20 4.16
CA ALA A 276 12.41 -0.90 5.06
C ALA A 276 11.64 -0.43 6.30
N GLY A 277 12.07 0.69 6.91
CA GLY A 277 11.36 1.29 8.04
C GLY A 277 9.96 1.79 7.70
N ALA A 278 9.78 2.41 6.53
CA ALA A 278 8.49 2.90 6.05
C ALA A 278 7.50 1.76 5.77
N LEU A 279 7.99 0.60 5.34
CA LEU A 279 7.18 -0.54 4.88
C LEU A 279 7.13 -1.72 5.88
N HIS A 280 7.82 -1.64 7.06
CA HIS A 280 7.95 -2.78 7.97
C HIS A 280 6.60 -3.34 8.44
N ASP A 281 5.63 -2.49 8.57
CA ASP A 281 4.29 -2.80 9.07
C ASP A 281 3.21 -2.94 7.98
N ILE A 282 3.58 -2.98 6.69
CA ILE A 282 2.59 -3.05 5.59
C ILE A 282 1.67 -4.27 5.71
N GLY A 283 2.13 -5.35 6.28
CA GLY A 283 1.32 -6.54 6.53
C GLY A 283 0.22 -6.35 7.58
N LYS A 284 0.21 -5.27 8.37
CA LYS A 284 -0.91 -4.93 9.26
C LYS A 284 -2.20 -4.67 8.50
N MET A 285 -2.11 -4.30 7.24
CA MET A 285 -3.26 -4.11 6.35
C MET A 285 -4.10 -5.39 6.20
N ALA A 286 -3.46 -6.57 6.29
CA ALA A 286 -4.13 -7.88 6.25
C ALA A 286 -4.61 -8.37 7.63
N VAL A 287 -4.41 -7.60 8.70
CA VAL A 287 -4.92 -7.91 10.04
C VAL A 287 -6.24 -7.16 10.26
N GLY A 288 -7.28 -7.86 10.72
CA GLY A 288 -8.61 -7.27 10.94
C GLY A 288 -8.59 -6.16 12.00
N ASN A 289 -9.42 -5.14 11.81
CA ASN A 289 -9.50 -3.99 12.70
C ASN A 289 -9.92 -4.36 14.11
N GLU A 290 -10.70 -5.43 14.29
CA GLU A 290 -11.10 -5.95 15.60
C GLU A 290 -9.90 -6.36 16.49
N ILE A 291 -8.75 -6.70 15.86
CA ILE A 291 -7.51 -7.02 16.56
C ILE A 291 -6.62 -5.78 16.69
N LEU A 292 -6.48 -4.98 15.61
CA LEU A 292 -5.61 -3.80 15.58
C LEU A 292 -6.08 -2.71 16.53
N GLU A 293 -7.39 -2.47 16.61
CA GLU A 293 -8.03 -1.39 17.39
C GLU A 293 -8.56 -1.86 18.74
N LYS A 294 -8.23 -3.10 19.15
CA LYS A 294 -8.74 -3.63 20.42
C LYS A 294 -8.22 -2.79 21.61
N PRO A 295 -9.11 -2.19 22.42
CA PRO A 295 -8.70 -1.33 23.53
C PRO A 295 -8.08 -2.10 24.68
N ASP A 296 -8.34 -3.42 24.77
CA ASP A 296 -7.86 -4.31 25.81
C ASP A 296 -6.67 -5.16 25.33
N LYS A 297 -6.06 -5.90 26.25
CA LYS A 297 -5.01 -6.87 25.92
C LYS A 297 -5.55 -7.94 24.96
N LEU A 298 -4.76 -8.25 23.94
CA LEU A 298 -5.05 -9.35 23.05
C LEU A 298 -5.03 -10.70 23.78
N THR A 299 -5.96 -11.58 23.45
CA THR A 299 -5.89 -13.00 23.85
C THR A 299 -4.72 -13.68 23.10
N ASP A 300 -4.34 -14.87 23.51
CA ASP A 300 -3.25 -15.63 22.85
C ASP A 300 -3.55 -15.91 21.37
N ASP A 301 -4.82 -16.22 21.04
CA ASP A 301 -5.26 -16.43 19.66
C ASP A 301 -5.21 -15.14 18.83
N GLU A 302 -5.67 -14.03 19.37
CA GLU A 302 -5.59 -12.71 18.73
C GLU A 302 -4.15 -12.26 18.57
N PHE A 303 -3.32 -12.47 19.58
CA PHE A 303 -1.89 -12.18 19.49
C PHE A 303 -1.18 -13.05 18.45
N SER A 304 -1.60 -14.31 18.32
CA SER A 304 -1.10 -15.19 17.25
C SER A 304 -1.47 -14.65 15.86
N LYS A 305 -2.70 -14.15 15.68
CA LYS A 305 -3.13 -13.50 14.43
C LYS A 305 -2.38 -12.19 14.19
N MET A 306 -2.17 -11.38 15.24
CA MET A 306 -1.38 -10.14 15.14
C MET A 306 0.04 -10.41 14.65
N LYS A 307 0.70 -11.46 15.14
CA LYS A 307 2.06 -11.83 14.70
C LYS A 307 2.17 -12.14 13.21
N ASN A 308 1.07 -12.50 12.54
CA ASN A 308 1.09 -12.79 11.12
C ASN A 308 1.42 -11.57 10.24
N HIS A 309 1.27 -10.32 10.76
CA HIS A 309 1.58 -9.14 9.96
C HIS A 309 3.00 -9.16 9.39
N VAL A 310 3.99 -9.64 10.12
CA VAL A 310 5.37 -9.71 9.60
C VAL A 310 5.52 -10.75 8.48
N GLY A 311 4.79 -11.87 8.57
CA GLY A 311 4.69 -12.83 7.48
C GLY A 311 4.01 -12.24 6.25
N TYR A 312 2.95 -11.45 6.43
CA TYR A 312 2.30 -10.71 5.34
C TYR A 312 3.22 -9.63 4.77
N THR A 313 3.98 -8.89 5.60
CA THR A 313 5.01 -7.96 5.12
C THR A 313 6.00 -8.67 4.22
N TYR A 314 6.52 -9.83 4.64
CA TYR A 314 7.43 -10.64 3.84
C TYR A 314 6.82 -11.04 2.48
N LEU A 315 5.60 -11.57 2.48
CA LEU A 315 4.91 -12.00 1.27
C LEU A 315 4.62 -10.83 0.31
N ILE A 316 4.11 -9.70 0.82
CA ILE A 316 3.80 -8.52 0.03
C ILE A 316 5.06 -7.99 -0.64
N LEU A 317 6.14 -7.78 0.11
CA LEU A 317 7.37 -7.23 -0.42
C LEU A 317 8.16 -8.22 -1.30
N SER A 318 7.87 -9.53 -1.23
CA SER A 318 8.43 -10.52 -2.15
C SER A 318 7.93 -10.38 -3.59
N GLU A 319 6.84 -9.64 -3.82
CA GLU A 319 6.32 -9.37 -5.17
C GLU A 319 7.09 -8.24 -5.88
N VAL A 320 7.93 -7.47 -5.18
CA VAL A 320 8.68 -6.35 -5.71
C VAL A 320 10.07 -6.80 -6.14
N ASN A 321 10.45 -6.50 -7.39
CA ASN A 321 11.77 -6.89 -7.91
C ASN A 321 12.90 -6.18 -7.16
N ASP A 322 13.97 -6.91 -6.84
CA ASP A 322 15.19 -6.43 -6.16
C ASP A 322 14.95 -5.79 -4.78
N PHE A 323 13.90 -6.24 -4.10
CA PHE A 323 13.56 -5.79 -2.76
C PHE A 323 13.97 -6.79 -1.68
N GLU A 324 14.80 -7.80 -2.00
CA GLU A 324 15.18 -8.87 -1.07
C GLU A 324 15.72 -8.30 0.25
N ASP A 325 16.66 -7.34 0.19
CA ASP A 325 17.21 -6.69 1.38
C ASP A 325 16.12 -5.90 2.14
N ILE A 326 15.37 -5.05 1.43
CA ILE A 326 14.32 -4.20 2.02
C ILE A 326 13.23 -5.07 2.65
N ARG A 327 12.82 -6.15 1.97
CA ARG A 327 11.85 -7.14 2.45
C ARG A 327 12.31 -7.78 3.75
N ASP A 328 13.53 -8.29 3.79
CA ASP A 328 14.06 -9.03 4.94
C ASP A 328 14.26 -8.08 6.12
N TRP A 329 14.82 -6.89 5.89
CA TRP A 329 14.96 -5.87 6.93
C TRP A 329 13.61 -5.42 7.49
N ALA A 330 12.61 -5.24 6.63
CA ALA A 330 11.25 -4.90 7.03
C ALA A 330 10.55 -6.04 7.79
N ALA A 331 10.63 -7.26 7.28
CA ALA A 331 9.84 -8.38 7.82
C ALA A 331 10.44 -9.03 9.08
N PHE A 332 11.73 -8.84 9.38
CA PHE A 332 12.39 -9.50 10.52
C PHE A 332 12.51 -8.61 11.77
N HIS A 333 11.85 -7.45 11.79
CA HIS A 333 11.91 -6.51 12.91
C HIS A 333 11.40 -7.07 14.25
N HIS A 334 10.66 -8.17 14.26
CA HIS A 334 10.24 -8.89 15.47
C HIS A 334 11.02 -10.17 15.77
N GLU A 335 12.06 -10.46 14.99
CA GLU A 335 13.00 -11.52 15.34
C GLU A 335 13.84 -11.13 16.57
N LYS A 336 14.33 -12.16 17.28
CA LYS A 336 15.16 -11.98 18.47
C LYS A 336 16.41 -12.85 18.34
N LEU A 337 17.56 -12.33 18.78
CA LEU A 337 18.84 -13.01 18.67
C LEU A 337 18.86 -14.42 19.31
N ASN A 338 17.98 -14.68 20.28
CA ASN A 338 17.86 -15.98 20.96
C ASN A 338 16.87 -16.95 20.29
N GLY A 339 16.40 -16.66 19.09
CA GLY A 339 15.46 -17.51 18.33
C GLY A 339 14.02 -17.55 18.85
N LYS A 340 13.66 -16.70 19.83
CA LYS A 340 12.29 -16.60 20.39
C LYS A 340 11.47 -15.49 19.76
N GLY A 341 11.94 -14.93 18.63
CA GLY A 341 11.23 -13.98 17.81
C GLY A 341 10.21 -14.64 16.89
N TYR A 342 9.69 -13.88 15.97
CA TYR A 342 8.78 -14.32 14.91
C TYR A 342 8.99 -13.44 13.66
N PRO A 343 8.64 -13.88 12.43
CA PRO A 343 7.80 -15.04 12.11
C PRO A 343 8.59 -16.37 12.00
N PHE A 344 9.91 -16.34 11.79
CA PHE A 344 10.69 -17.53 11.44
C PHE A 344 11.51 -18.10 12.61
N GLY A 345 11.63 -17.38 13.74
CA GLY A 345 12.41 -17.77 14.89
C GLY A 345 13.92 -17.80 14.63
N LYS A 346 14.40 -16.84 13.82
CA LYS A 346 15.82 -16.70 13.46
C LYS A 346 16.68 -16.40 14.68
N THR A 347 17.89 -16.97 14.68
CA THR A 347 18.92 -16.75 15.72
C THR A 347 19.90 -15.65 15.29
N ALA A 348 20.79 -15.27 16.21
CA ALA A 348 21.82 -14.25 15.95
C ALA A 348 22.65 -14.53 14.70
N ASP A 349 23.00 -15.79 14.45
CA ASP A 349 23.85 -16.19 13.31
C ASP A 349 23.09 -16.10 11.96
N GLU A 350 21.77 -16.04 11.99
CA GLU A 350 20.90 -15.99 10.81
C GLU A 350 20.39 -14.58 10.50
N LEU A 351 20.64 -13.61 11.39
CA LEU A 351 20.23 -12.22 11.23
C LEU A 351 21.44 -11.34 10.91
N ASN A 352 21.37 -10.60 9.81
CA ASN A 352 22.38 -9.60 9.48
C ASN A 352 22.26 -8.34 10.37
N GLU A 353 23.24 -7.43 10.27
CA GLU A 353 23.28 -6.22 11.10
C GLU A 353 22.07 -5.29 10.85
N GLN A 354 21.63 -5.18 9.60
CA GLN A 354 20.51 -4.31 9.22
C GLN A 354 19.16 -4.83 9.76
N GLU A 355 18.93 -6.13 9.74
CA GLU A 355 17.75 -6.78 10.33
C GLU A 355 17.71 -6.56 11.85
N ARG A 356 18.86 -6.71 12.53
CA ARG A 356 18.98 -6.41 13.96
C ARG A 356 18.78 -4.93 14.27
N MET A 357 19.25 -4.04 13.36
CA MET A 357 19.07 -2.60 13.46
C MET A 357 17.58 -2.24 13.40
N MET A 358 16.83 -2.81 12.45
CA MET A 358 15.39 -2.56 12.33
C MET A 358 14.64 -2.95 13.60
N ALA A 359 14.95 -4.12 14.20
CA ALA A 359 14.34 -4.54 15.46
C ALA A 359 14.60 -3.56 16.60
N CYS A 360 15.83 -3.07 16.74
CA CYS A 360 16.18 -2.09 17.77
C CYS A 360 15.51 -0.73 17.56
N VAL A 361 15.44 -0.26 16.31
CA VAL A 361 14.84 1.04 15.95
C VAL A 361 13.33 1.01 16.12
N ASP A 362 12.66 -0.06 15.74
CA ASP A 362 11.21 -0.21 15.94
C ASP A 362 10.86 -0.16 17.43
N ILE A 363 11.57 -0.94 18.28
CA ILE A 363 11.39 -0.89 19.72
C ILE A 363 11.62 0.53 20.28
N TYR A 364 12.69 1.20 19.84
CA TYR A 364 12.99 2.56 20.26
C TYR A 364 11.87 3.52 19.88
N GLN A 365 11.39 3.49 18.62
CA GLN A 365 10.29 4.32 18.15
C GLN A 365 9.01 4.06 18.95
N ALA A 366 8.64 2.79 19.13
CA ALA A 366 7.44 2.41 19.88
C ALA A 366 7.46 2.86 21.35
N LEU A 367 8.64 2.98 21.98
CA LEU A 367 8.80 3.44 23.36
C LEU A 367 8.82 4.96 23.49
N THR A 368 9.34 5.68 22.49
CA THR A 368 9.49 7.15 22.52
C THR A 368 8.31 7.91 21.93
N GLU A 369 7.45 7.25 21.17
CA GLU A 369 6.30 7.86 20.52
C GLU A 369 5.18 8.18 21.51
N ASP A 370 4.64 9.42 21.42
CA ASP A 370 3.43 9.79 22.15
C ASP A 370 2.21 9.09 21.55
N ARG A 371 1.46 8.39 22.37
CA ARG A 371 0.19 7.75 21.99
C ARG A 371 -0.98 8.43 22.70
N PRO A 372 -2.22 8.38 22.17
CA PRO A 372 -3.36 9.08 22.77
C PRO A 372 -3.55 8.83 24.26
N TYR A 373 -3.15 7.65 24.74
CA TYR A 373 -3.34 7.23 26.15
C TYR A 373 -2.02 7.12 26.94
N LYS A 374 -0.86 7.37 26.32
CA LYS A 374 0.45 7.18 26.97
C LYS A 374 1.50 8.09 26.36
N LYS A 375 2.09 8.93 27.18
CA LYS A 375 3.26 9.73 26.78
C LYS A 375 4.46 8.84 26.53
N GLY A 376 5.22 9.13 25.48
CA GLY A 376 6.48 8.45 25.16
C GLY A 376 7.51 8.57 26.30
N LEU A 377 8.39 7.62 26.37
CA LEU A 377 9.49 7.63 27.34
C LEU A 377 10.59 8.58 26.88
N SER A 378 11.36 9.09 27.84
CA SER A 378 12.59 9.83 27.49
C SER A 378 13.62 8.91 26.84
N HIS A 379 14.52 9.53 26.06
CA HIS A 379 15.64 8.84 25.43
C HIS A 379 16.41 7.95 26.41
N GLU A 380 16.79 8.47 27.58
CA GLU A 380 17.55 7.73 28.60
C GLU A 380 16.82 6.48 29.08
N LYS A 381 15.52 6.62 29.47
CA LYS A 381 14.71 5.48 29.92
C LYS A 381 14.53 4.43 28.82
N THR A 382 14.39 4.87 27.58
CA THR A 382 14.27 3.97 26.43
C THR A 382 15.56 3.20 26.24
N CYS A 383 16.71 3.86 26.28
CA CYS A 383 18.01 3.21 26.18
C CYS A 383 18.26 2.21 27.32
N ASP A 384 17.81 2.52 28.56
CA ASP A 384 17.93 1.58 29.68
C ASP A 384 17.12 0.28 29.45
N ILE A 385 15.94 0.41 28.79
CA ILE A 385 15.13 -0.76 28.39
C ILE A 385 15.85 -1.56 27.30
N LEU A 386 16.42 -0.89 26.28
CA LEU A 386 17.18 -1.57 25.21
C LEU A 386 18.40 -2.31 25.81
N ASP A 387 19.11 -1.71 26.76
CA ASP A 387 20.25 -2.35 27.42
C ASP A 387 19.83 -3.60 28.24
N ASP A 388 18.70 -3.54 28.96
CA ASP A 388 18.14 -4.72 29.63
C ASP A 388 17.74 -5.81 28.64
N MET A 389 17.14 -5.46 27.49
CA MET A 389 16.79 -6.42 26.45
C MET A 389 18.02 -7.05 25.79
N SER A 390 19.09 -6.27 25.60
CA SER A 390 20.35 -6.79 25.06
C SER A 390 21.05 -7.77 26.01
N GLN A 391 21.04 -7.46 27.32
CA GLN A 391 21.59 -8.38 28.36
C GLN A 391 20.82 -9.70 28.42
N LYS A 392 19.52 -9.70 28.05
CA LYS A 392 18.69 -10.91 27.94
C LYS A 392 18.88 -11.67 26.60
N GLY A 393 19.75 -11.17 25.73
CA GLY A 393 19.99 -11.74 24.41
C GLY A 393 18.82 -11.62 23.44
N PHE A 394 17.98 -10.58 23.60
CA PHE A 394 16.86 -10.34 22.68
C PHE A 394 17.26 -9.49 21.48
N ILE A 395 18.08 -8.46 21.71
CA ILE A 395 18.54 -7.50 20.70
C ILE A 395 20.06 -7.34 20.75
N ASP A 396 20.61 -6.68 19.74
CA ASP A 396 22.05 -6.46 19.60
C ASP A 396 22.55 -5.38 20.56
N SER A 397 23.60 -5.71 21.34
CA SER A 397 24.14 -4.82 22.35
C SER A 397 24.93 -3.65 21.78
N ASP A 398 25.59 -3.83 20.64
CA ASP A 398 26.39 -2.77 20.02
C ASP A 398 25.51 -1.78 19.28
N ILE A 399 24.43 -2.27 18.66
CA ILE A 399 23.38 -1.42 18.10
C ILE A 399 22.68 -0.63 19.21
N SER A 400 22.34 -1.25 20.37
CA SER A 400 21.76 -0.53 21.52
C SER A 400 22.63 0.64 21.97
N LYS A 401 23.94 0.42 22.13
CA LYS A 401 24.92 1.48 22.47
C LYS A 401 24.97 2.56 21.41
N THR A 402 25.00 2.18 20.14
CA THR A 402 25.03 3.13 19.01
C THR A 402 23.78 3.99 18.95
N ILE A 403 22.58 3.43 19.23
CA ILE A 403 21.32 4.18 19.39
C ILE A 403 21.43 5.21 20.52
N ARG A 404 21.98 4.83 21.69
CA ARG A 404 22.18 5.74 22.82
C ARG A 404 23.05 6.93 22.42
N GLU A 405 24.12 6.71 21.66
CA GLU A 405 25.01 7.77 21.22
C GLU A 405 24.42 8.63 20.10
N CYS A 406 23.81 8.00 19.10
CA CYS A 406 23.28 8.65 17.90
C CYS A 406 22.06 9.53 18.25
N PHE A 407 21.06 8.95 18.91
CA PHE A 407 19.80 9.65 19.16
C PHE A 407 19.84 10.57 20.40
N GLY A 408 20.87 10.44 21.26
CA GLY A 408 21.11 11.38 22.35
C GLY A 408 21.64 12.75 21.90
N ARG A 409 21.96 12.90 20.60
CA ARG A 409 22.46 14.16 20.02
C ARG A 409 21.38 14.98 19.31
N ILE A 410 20.16 14.42 19.19
CA ILE A 410 18.99 15.05 18.59
C ILE A 410 18.12 15.65 19.70
#